data_183e9de530bcf26cce7f80d3d2235420
#
_entry.id   183e9de530bcf26cce7f80d3d2235420
#
_cell.length_a   1.000
_cell.length_b   1.000
_cell.length_c   1.000
_cell.angle_alpha   90.00
_cell.angle_beta   90.00
_cell.angle_gamma   90.00
#
_symmetry.space_group_name_H-M   'P 1'
#
loop_
_entity.id
_entity.type
_entity.pdbx_description
1 polymer ?
#
loop_
_entity_poly.entity_id
_entity_poly.type
_entity_poly.pdbx_seq_one_letter_code
_entity_poly.pdbx_strand_id
1 'polypeptide(L)'
;TNIREEQLVSHLEYLKDQGFNFILARDLLFEDKLQKKTISITVDDAYLSFFEVGLPIFEKYEIPVTLFLNTENVGGQNYMNWTQLKSVLSRGVDIQNHTHSHSSLSSLSEIEIVNEIEKSQDLIFENLGITPNLFAYPFGENSTIAQKVVSQYFDAAFGQHSGAFSINQKYFIPRFPLNENYGSINRIKDASSVLPFNNVLIEPSNPYQSEPIIRYALDFNEDSSNINCFIS
;
A
#
# COMPACT_ATOMS: atom_id res chain seq x y z
N THR A 1 8.56 12.59 -0.53
CA THR A 1 9.10 12.03 0.74
C THR A 1 9.91 10.80 0.41
N ASN A 2 11.22 10.85 0.61
CA ASN A 2 12.14 9.77 0.28
C ASN A 2 12.60 9.07 1.57
N ILE A 3 13.04 7.83 1.44
CA ILE A 3 13.82 7.12 2.45
C ILE A 3 15.28 7.12 2.01
N ARG A 4 16.23 7.25 2.93
CA ARG A 4 17.66 7.17 2.61
C ARG A 4 18.06 5.74 2.25
N GLU A 5 19.03 5.62 1.36
CA GLU A 5 19.53 4.32 0.89
C GLU A 5 19.94 3.39 2.05
N GLU A 6 20.71 3.89 3.01
CA GLU A 6 21.16 3.09 4.16
C GLU A 6 19.98 2.61 5.04
N GLN A 7 18.94 3.45 5.16
CA GLN A 7 17.72 3.07 5.89
C GLN A 7 16.98 1.97 5.15
N LEU A 8 16.77 2.12 3.83
CA LEU A 8 16.12 1.09 3.02
C LEU A 8 16.87 -0.25 3.14
N VAL A 9 18.18 -0.23 2.93
CA VAL A 9 19.02 -1.44 3.06
C VAL A 9 18.86 -2.08 4.44
N SER A 10 18.97 -1.31 5.51
CA SER A 10 18.84 -1.83 6.88
C SER A 10 17.47 -2.45 7.16
N HIS A 11 16.40 -1.88 6.56
CA HIS A 11 15.03 -2.44 6.66
C HIS A 11 14.93 -3.79 5.97
N LEU A 12 15.43 -3.88 4.73
CA LEU A 12 15.36 -5.11 3.95
C LEU A 12 16.18 -6.23 4.59
N GLU A 13 17.39 -5.92 5.07
CA GLU A 13 18.25 -6.86 5.78
C GLU A 13 17.56 -7.37 7.05
N TYR A 14 17.03 -6.47 7.89
CA TYR A 14 16.31 -6.86 9.09
C TYR A 14 15.14 -7.79 8.78
N LEU A 15 14.29 -7.46 7.79
CA LEU A 15 13.13 -8.29 7.45
C LEU A 15 13.56 -9.67 6.91
N LYS A 16 14.61 -9.73 6.09
CA LYS A 16 15.19 -11.02 5.62
C LYS A 16 15.73 -11.85 6.78
N ASP A 17 16.50 -11.25 7.69
CA ASP A 17 17.07 -11.91 8.87
C ASP A 17 15.98 -12.44 9.81
N GLN A 18 14.84 -11.74 9.88
CA GLN A 18 13.66 -12.21 10.62
C GLN A 18 12.87 -13.31 9.89
N GLY A 19 13.25 -13.68 8.68
CA GLY A 19 12.61 -14.73 7.89
C GLY A 19 11.28 -14.33 7.27
N PHE A 20 11.11 -13.05 6.92
CA PHE A 20 9.93 -12.58 6.18
C PHE A 20 9.95 -13.07 4.73
N ASN A 21 8.79 -13.51 4.24
CA ASN A 21 8.54 -13.84 2.86
C ASN A 21 7.99 -12.60 2.14
N PHE A 22 8.67 -12.19 1.05
CA PHE A 22 8.28 -11.01 0.28
C PHE A 22 7.44 -11.42 -0.94
N ILE A 23 6.29 -10.76 -1.12
CA ILE A 23 5.37 -11.00 -2.23
C ILE A 23 4.93 -9.67 -2.86
N LEU A 24 4.37 -9.71 -4.07
CA LEU A 24 3.69 -8.57 -4.67
C LEU A 24 2.39 -8.25 -3.93
N ALA A 25 1.95 -6.99 -3.96
CA ALA A 25 0.72 -6.59 -3.28
C ALA A 25 -0.52 -7.35 -3.78
N ARG A 26 -0.57 -7.71 -5.07
CA ARG A 26 -1.66 -8.52 -5.63
C ARG A 26 -1.75 -9.93 -5.03
N ASP A 27 -0.64 -10.49 -4.58
CA ASP A 27 -0.61 -11.85 -4.05
C ASP A 27 -1.19 -11.92 -2.62
N LEU A 28 -1.34 -10.76 -1.94
CA LEU A 28 -2.06 -10.66 -0.67
C LEU A 28 -3.54 -11.08 -0.78
N LEU A 29 -4.13 -11.00 -1.99
CA LEU A 29 -5.53 -11.37 -2.20
C LEU A 29 -5.78 -12.89 -2.20
N PHE A 30 -4.73 -13.70 -2.17
CA PHE A 30 -4.79 -15.16 -2.09
C PHE A 30 -4.46 -15.63 -0.67
N GLU A 31 -5.30 -15.25 0.31
CA GLU A 31 -5.06 -15.48 1.76
C GLU A 31 -4.75 -16.92 2.13
N ASP A 32 -5.42 -17.89 1.50
CA ASP A 32 -5.21 -19.33 1.70
C ASP A 32 -3.80 -19.81 1.33
N LYS A 33 -3.01 -18.98 0.63
CA LYS A 33 -1.62 -19.24 0.24
C LYS A 33 -0.60 -18.43 1.06
N LEU A 34 -1.06 -17.50 1.90
CA LEU A 34 -0.16 -16.67 2.69
C LEU A 34 0.52 -17.48 3.80
N GLN A 35 1.82 -17.35 3.86
CA GLN A 35 2.61 -17.92 4.95
C GLN A 35 2.67 -16.93 6.14
N LYS A 36 2.99 -17.44 7.33
CA LYS A 36 3.38 -16.57 8.45
C LYS A 36 4.55 -15.68 8.04
N LYS A 37 4.61 -14.46 8.57
CA LYS A 37 5.63 -13.47 8.22
C LYS A 37 5.70 -13.14 6.72
N THR A 38 4.56 -12.94 6.09
CA THR A 38 4.48 -12.44 4.72
C THR A 38 4.35 -10.92 4.71
N ILE A 39 5.09 -10.27 3.83
CA ILE A 39 5.09 -8.81 3.66
C ILE A 39 5.12 -8.43 2.18
N SER A 40 4.47 -7.34 1.84
CA SER A 40 4.57 -6.70 0.53
C SER A 40 5.16 -5.31 0.66
N ILE A 41 6.09 -4.98 -0.24
CA ILE A 41 6.68 -3.64 -0.33
C ILE A 41 6.01 -2.89 -1.47
N THR A 42 5.53 -1.69 -1.16
CA THR A 42 4.92 -0.80 -2.15
C THR A 42 5.67 0.54 -2.22
N VAL A 43 5.67 1.14 -3.39
CA VAL A 43 6.24 2.46 -3.65
C VAL A 43 5.19 3.30 -4.37
N ASP A 44 4.99 4.53 -3.92
CA ASP A 44 4.01 5.44 -4.52
C ASP A 44 4.71 6.48 -5.41
N ASP A 45 3.95 7.13 -6.30
CA ASP A 45 4.28 8.33 -7.10
C ASP A 45 5.26 8.15 -8.26
N ALA A 46 5.96 7.07 -8.39
CA ALA A 46 6.91 6.84 -9.50
C ALA A 46 8.05 7.88 -9.60
N TYR A 47 8.62 8.29 -8.46
CA TYR A 47 9.77 9.18 -8.44
C TYR A 47 11.00 8.60 -9.17
N LEU A 48 11.78 9.48 -9.81
CA LEU A 48 13.02 9.10 -10.52
C LEU A 48 14.02 8.40 -9.58
N SER A 49 14.06 8.81 -8.30
CA SER A 49 14.91 8.19 -7.28
C SER A 49 14.61 6.70 -7.05
N PHE A 50 13.37 6.26 -7.27
CA PHE A 50 13.06 4.82 -7.23
C PHE A 50 13.78 4.09 -8.38
N PHE A 51 13.74 4.62 -9.60
CA PHE A 51 14.41 4.03 -10.76
C PHE A 51 15.92 3.97 -10.61
N GLU A 52 16.52 5.07 -10.11
CA GLU A 52 17.98 5.25 -10.06
C GLU A 52 18.62 4.56 -8.85
N VAL A 53 17.94 4.54 -7.71
CA VAL A 53 18.50 4.06 -6.43
C VAL A 53 17.68 2.90 -5.85
N GLY A 54 16.36 3.05 -5.72
CA GLY A 54 15.53 2.07 -5.05
C GLY A 54 15.48 0.73 -5.77
N LEU A 55 15.18 0.74 -7.07
CA LEU A 55 15.04 -0.50 -7.85
C LEU A 55 16.32 -1.35 -7.89
N PRO A 56 17.54 -0.81 -8.11
CA PRO A 56 18.77 -1.59 -7.98
C PRO A 56 18.94 -2.28 -6.62
N ILE A 57 18.49 -1.64 -5.52
CA ILE A 57 18.53 -2.24 -4.19
C ILE A 57 17.55 -3.40 -4.10
N PHE A 58 16.30 -3.22 -4.52
CA PHE A 58 15.29 -4.30 -4.51
C PHE A 58 15.73 -5.50 -5.34
N GLU A 59 16.34 -5.27 -6.50
CA GLU A 59 16.91 -6.33 -7.35
C GLU A 59 18.06 -7.06 -6.66
N LYS A 60 19.00 -6.32 -6.07
CA LYS A 60 20.13 -6.91 -5.32
C LYS A 60 19.67 -7.86 -4.21
N TYR A 61 18.56 -7.52 -3.55
CA TYR A 61 17.99 -8.33 -2.47
C TYR A 61 16.93 -9.32 -2.96
N GLU A 62 16.63 -9.35 -4.27
CA GLU A 62 15.61 -10.22 -4.89
C GLU A 62 14.22 -10.02 -4.25
N ILE A 63 13.85 -8.77 -3.99
CA ILE A 63 12.58 -8.41 -3.34
C ILE A 63 11.60 -7.87 -4.38
N PRO A 64 10.42 -8.49 -4.55
CA PRO A 64 9.38 -8.00 -5.43
C PRO A 64 8.78 -6.69 -4.89
N VAL A 65 8.42 -5.79 -5.82
CA VAL A 65 7.89 -4.46 -5.49
C VAL A 65 6.65 -4.15 -6.32
N THR A 66 5.64 -3.57 -5.68
CA THR A 66 4.49 -2.97 -6.35
C THR A 66 4.64 -1.46 -6.37
N LEU A 67 4.53 -0.84 -7.55
CA LEU A 67 4.59 0.60 -7.77
C LEU A 67 3.19 1.15 -8.07
N PHE A 68 2.70 2.07 -7.25
CA PHE A 68 1.46 2.80 -7.49
C PHE A 68 1.76 4.10 -8.24
N LEU A 69 1.30 4.19 -9.50
CA LEU A 69 1.63 5.24 -10.45
C LEU A 69 0.52 6.29 -10.53
N ASN A 70 0.84 7.56 -10.25
CA ASN A 70 0.03 8.68 -10.69
C ASN A 70 0.50 9.17 -12.07
N THR A 71 -0.42 9.35 -13.01
CA THR A 71 -0.05 9.51 -14.41
C THR A 71 0.22 10.95 -14.84
N GLU A 72 -0.24 11.96 -14.13
CA GLU A 72 -0.01 13.38 -14.46
C GLU A 72 1.47 13.77 -14.35
N ASN A 73 2.15 13.22 -13.36
CA ASN A 73 3.54 13.56 -13.08
C ASN A 73 4.56 12.84 -13.97
N VAL A 74 4.12 11.88 -14.80
CA VAL A 74 5.03 11.10 -15.67
C VAL A 74 5.79 12.00 -16.63
N GLY A 75 7.13 11.93 -16.58
CA GLY A 75 8.03 12.77 -17.37
C GLY A 75 8.26 14.17 -16.81
N GLY A 76 7.63 14.50 -15.67
CA GLY A 76 7.90 15.72 -14.93
C GLY A 76 9.26 15.70 -14.22
N GLN A 77 9.64 16.85 -13.67
CA GLN A 77 10.89 16.97 -12.92
C GLN A 77 10.88 16.00 -11.72
N ASN A 78 11.93 15.18 -11.59
CA ASN A 78 12.10 14.15 -10.55
C ASN A 78 11.14 12.95 -10.63
N TYR A 79 10.38 12.79 -11.71
CA TYR A 79 9.53 11.63 -11.95
C TYR A 79 10.04 10.80 -13.12
N MET A 80 9.74 9.51 -13.12
CA MET A 80 10.03 8.63 -14.24
C MET A 80 9.20 9.03 -15.46
N ASN A 81 9.78 8.91 -16.65
CA ASN A 81 9.05 8.99 -17.92
C ASN A 81 8.54 7.59 -18.35
N TRP A 82 7.70 7.55 -19.39
CA TRP A 82 7.11 6.30 -19.88
C TRP A 82 8.15 5.26 -20.32
N THR A 83 9.31 5.70 -20.87
CA THR A 83 10.40 4.79 -21.25
C THR A 83 11.02 4.13 -20.01
N GLN A 84 11.23 4.89 -18.96
CA GLN A 84 11.73 4.36 -17.68
C GLN A 84 10.70 3.43 -17.02
N LEU A 85 9.40 3.78 -17.06
CA LEU A 85 8.32 2.92 -16.57
C LEU A 85 8.23 1.60 -17.37
N LYS A 86 8.42 1.60 -18.69
CA LYS A 86 8.55 0.37 -19.48
C LYS A 86 9.73 -0.48 -19.02
N SER A 87 10.87 0.15 -18.74
CA SER A 87 12.04 -0.54 -18.21
C SER A 87 11.75 -1.16 -16.84
N VAL A 88 11.12 -0.40 -15.93
CA VAL A 88 10.71 -0.86 -14.59
C VAL A 88 9.79 -2.09 -14.69
N LEU A 89 8.77 -2.02 -15.55
CA LEU A 89 7.84 -3.12 -15.80
C LEU A 89 8.56 -4.38 -16.32
N SER A 90 9.49 -4.21 -17.30
CA SER A 90 10.27 -5.32 -17.86
C SER A 90 11.23 -5.98 -16.86
N ARG A 91 11.57 -5.27 -15.77
CA ARG A 91 12.40 -5.75 -14.65
C ARG A 91 11.56 -6.39 -13.52
N GLY A 92 10.27 -6.61 -13.75
CA GLY A 92 9.39 -7.37 -12.85
C GLY A 92 8.69 -6.55 -11.77
N VAL A 93 8.77 -5.22 -11.81
CA VAL A 93 7.97 -4.37 -10.90
C VAL A 93 6.51 -4.41 -11.34
N ASP A 94 5.61 -4.63 -10.38
CA ASP A 94 4.17 -4.62 -10.59
C ASP A 94 3.64 -3.19 -10.56
N ILE A 95 3.22 -2.64 -11.72
CA ILE A 95 2.73 -1.26 -11.80
C ILE A 95 1.22 -1.24 -11.65
N GLN A 96 0.74 -0.46 -10.66
CA GLN A 96 -0.64 -0.34 -10.26
C GLN A 96 -1.10 1.13 -10.24
N ASN A 97 -2.38 1.42 -9.98
CA ASN A 97 -2.99 2.74 -10.15
C ASN A 97 -2.92 3.60 -8.87
N HIS A 98 -2.57 4.88 -9.04
CA HIS A 98 -2.55 5.91 -7.99
C HIS A 98 -3.22 7.21 -8.43
N THR A 99 -4.31 7.13 -9.22
CA THR A 99 -5.02 8.23 -9.87
C THR A 99 -4.26 8.90 -11.01
N HIS A 100 -4.91 9.89 -11.64
CA HIS A 100 -4.24 10.74 -12.62
C HIS A 100 -3.51 11.89 -11.94
N SER A 101 -4.23 12.78 -11.27
CA SER A 101 -3.71 14.06 -10.76
C SER A 101 -3.17 14.00 -9.33
N HIS A 102 -3.23 12.83 -8.67
CA HIS A 102 -2.90 12.69 -7.24
C HIS A 102 -3.77 13.56 -6.31
N SER A 103 -5.01 13.85 -6.70
CA SER A 103 -5.96 14.58 -5.86
C SER A 103 -6.52 13.70 -4.75
N SER A 104 -6.80 14.28 -3.56
CA SER A 104 -7.50 13.57 -2.49
C SER A 104 -8.92 13.21 -2.92
N LEU A 105 -9.21 11.92 -3.05
CA LEU A 105 -10.53 11.45 -3.47
C LEU A 105 -11.63 11.74 -2.44
N SER A 106 -11.26 12.03 -1.19
CA SER A 106 -12.22 12.36 -0.14
C SER A 106 -12.96 13.69 -0.38
N SER A 107 -12.37 14.57 -1.21
CA SER A 107 -12.92 15.89 -1.54
C SER A 107 -13.61 15.95 -2.91
N LEU A 108 -13.58 14.86 -3.69
CA LEU A 108 -14.12 14.82 -5.05
C LEU A 108 -15.53 14.23 -5.09
N SER A 109 -16.30 14.68 -6.08
CA SER A 109 -17.59 14.05 -6.45
C SER A 109 -17.38 12.68 -7.12
N GLU A 110 -18.44 11.86 -7.17
CA GLU A 110 -18.41 10.53 -7.82
C GLU A 110 -17.90 10.62 -9.28
N ILE A 111 -18.34 11.63 -10.04
CA ILE A 111 -17.92 11.82 -11.45
C ILE A 111 -16.43 12.20 -11.53
N GLU A 112 -15.93 13.05 -10.65
CA GLU A 112 -14.52 13.44 -10.64
C GLU A 112 -13.63 12.26 -10.27
N ILE A 113 -14.05 11.41 -9.33
CA ILE A 113 -13.33 10.18 -8.98
C ILE A 113 -13.27 9.22 -10.17
N VAL A 114 -14.38 9.01 -10.88
CA VAL A 114 -14.41 8.19 -12.10
C VAL A 114 -13.45 8.73 -13.14
N ASN A 115 -13.45 10.04 -13.40
CA ASN A 115 -12.55 10.67 -14.36
C ASN A 115 -11.06 10.50 -13.99
N GLU A 116 -10.71 10.62 -12.71
CA GLU A 116 -9.35 10.39 -12.20
C GLU A 116 -8.88 8.94 -12.47
N ILE A 117 -9.76 7.98 -12.23
CA ILE A 117 -9.46 6.55 -12.40
C ILE A 117 -9.37 6.20 -13.90
N GLU A 118 -10.39 6.54 -14.69
CA GLU A 118 -10.44 6.18 -16.12
C GLU A 118 -9.29 6.80 -16.89
N LYS A 119 -9.02 8.10 -16.68
CA LYS A 119 -7.91 8.78 -17.33
C LYS A 119 -6.56 8.14 -17.00
N SER A 120 -6.36 7.75 -15.74
CA SER A 120 -5.15 7.05 -15.33
C SER A 120 -5.04 5.66 -15.96
N GLN A 121 -6.12 4.86 -15.95
CA GLN A 121 -6.16 3.53 -16.56
C GLN A 121 -5.85 3.60 -18.07
N ASP A 122 -6.48 4.53 -18.79
CA ASP A 122 -6.28 4.71 -20.22
C ASP A 122 -4.81 5.04 -20.54
N LEU A 123 -4.23 6.00 -19.83
CA LEU A 123 -2.82 6.39 -20.03
C LEU A 123 -1.84 5.24 -19.70
N ILE A 124 -2.12 4.45 -18.65
CA ILE A 124 -1.30 3.29 -18.32
C ILE A 124 -1.42 2.23 -19.41
N PHE A 125 -2.63 1.94 -19.86
CA PHE A 125 -2.86 0.96 -20.92
C PHE A 125 -2.22 1.39 -22.25
N GLU A 126 -2.41 2.63 -22.69
CA GLU A 126 -1.85 3.15 -23.92
C GLU A 126 -0.32 3.11 -23.95
N ASN A 127 0.33 3.41 -22.84
CA ASN A 127 1.77 3.52 -22.77
C ASN A 127 2.48 2.22 -22.34
N LEU A 128 1.88 1.42 -21.48
CA LEU A 128 2.50 0.23 -20.90
C LEU A 128 1.86 -1.09 -21.36
N GLY A 129 0.65 -1.06 -21.93
CA GLY A 129 -0.09 -2.24 -22.36
C GLY A 129 -0.63 -3.12 -21.21
N ILE A 130 -0.75 -2.55 -20.02
CA ILE A 130 -1.28 -3.24 -18.83
C ILE A 130 -2.53 -2.54 -18.32
N THR A 131 -3.39 -3.30 -17.62
CA THR A 131 -4.55 -2.76 -16.91
C THR A 131 -4.36 -3.02 -15.42
N PRO A 132 -4.03 -1.99 -14.61
CA PRO A 132 -3.94 -2.12 -13.17
C PRO A 132 -5.22 -2.65 -12.55
N ASN A 133 -5.09 -3.56 -11.60
CA ASN A 133 -6.22 -4.11 -10.83
C ASN A 133 -6.13 -3.81 -9.32
N LEU A 134 -5.09 -3.08 -8.89
CA LEU A 134 -4.96 -2.56 -7.54
C LEU A 134 -4.91 -1.04 -7.56
N PHE A 135 -5.28 -0.45 -6.44
CA PHE A 135 -5.36 0.99 -6.27
C PHE A 135 -4.70 1.43 -4.95
N ALA A 136 -4.04 2.59 -4.94
CA ALA A 136 -3.68 3.26 -3.69
C ALA A 136 -4.35 4.63 -3.64
N TYR A 137 -4.95 4.96 -2.50
CA TYR A 137 -5.55 6.28 -2.30
C TYR A 137 -4.46 7.33 -2.10
N PRO A 138 -4.47 8.44 -2.88
CA PRO A 138 -3.61 9.59 -2.60
C PRO A 138 -3.73 10.05 -1.14
N PHE A 139 -2.60 10.29 -0.50
CA PHE A 139 -2.49 10.64 0.94
C PHE A 139 -3.04 9.59 1.90
N GLY A 140 -3.47 8.42 1.41
CA GLY A 140 -4.19 7.41 2.19
C GLY A 140 -5.61 7.83 2.57
N GLU A 141 -6.14 8.91 1.99
CA GLU A 141 -7.45 9.46 2.31
C GLU A 141 -8.55 8.82 1.47
N ASN A 142 -9.62 8.42 2.12
CA ASN A 142 -10.78 7.87 1.44
C ASN A 142 -12.10 8.49 1.93
N SER A 143 -13.18 8.15 1.23
CA SER A 143 -14.56 8.39 1.65
C SER A 143 -15.44 7.20 1.25
N THR A 144 -16.65 7.10 1.78
CA THR A 144 -17.60 6.06 1.38
C THR A 144 -17.88 6.09 -0.14
N ILE A 145 -17.94 7.30 -0.73
CA ILE A 145 -18.13 7.47 -2.18
C ILE A 145 -16.90 6.96 -2.92
N ALA A 146 -15.70 7.35 -2.49
CA ALA A 146 -14.45 6.90 -3.11
C ALA A 146 -14.30 5.37 -3.05
N GLN A 147 -14.57 4.75 -1.90
CA GLN A 147 -14.54 3.28 -1.79
C GLN A 147 -15.54 2.60 -2.73
N LYS A 148 -16.78 3.13 -2.81
CA LYS A 148 -17.81 2.61 -3.71
C LYS A 148 -17.35 2.64 -5.16
N VAL A 149 -16.79 3.76 -5.64
CA VAL A 149 -16.29 3.88 -7.01
C VAL A 149 -15.08 2.98 -7.23
N VAL A 150 -14.07 3.06 -6.38
CA VAL A 150 -12.83 2.26 -6.49
C VAL A 150 -13.13 0.76 -6.53
N SER A 151 -14.13 0.29 -5.76
CA SER A 151 -14.52 -1.12 -5.75
C SER A 151 -15.15 -1.64 -7.07
N GLN A 152 -15.50 -0.74 -7.99
CA GLN A 152 -16.04 -1.11 -9.31
C GLN A 152 -14.93 -1.31 -10.36
N TYR A 153 -13.74 -0.75 -10.12
CA TYR A 153 -12.61 -0.76 -11.04
C TYR A 153 -11.46 -1.67 -10.61
N PHE A 154 -11.31 -1.93 -9.30
CA PHE A 154 -10.15 -2.61 -8.74
C PHE A 154 -10.54 -3.76 -7.83
N ASP A 155 -9.65 -4.75 -7.74
CA ASP A 155 -9.82 -5.92 -6.86
C ASP A 155 -9.55 -5.57 -5.40
N ALA A 156 -8.63 -4.63 -5.15
CA ALA A 156 -8.30 -4.14 -3.81
C ALA A 156 -7.73 -2.72 -3.84
N ALA A 157 -7.79 -2.03 -2.69
CA ALA A 157 -7.27 -0.66 -2.54
C ALA A 157 -6.56 -0.44 -1.21
N PHE A 158 -5.51 0.37 -1.25
CA PHE A 158 -4.56 0.59 -0.15
C PHE A 158 -4.65 2.02 0.39
N GLY A 159 -4.77 2.15 1.71
CA GLY A 159 -4.63 3.40 2.45
C GLY A 159 -3.19 3.65 2.91
N GLN A 160 -3.01 4.57 3.87
CA GLN A 160 -1.73 4.84 4.54
C GLN A 160 -1.85 4.82 6.08
N HIS A 161 -2.99 4.36 6.60
CA HIS A 161 -3.13 4.11 8.03
C HIS A 161 -2.37 2.85 8.42
N SER A 162 -1.73 2.88 9.59
CA SER A 162 -0.92 1.75 10.08
C SER A 162 -1.80 0.58 10.54
N GLY A 163 -1.45 -0.63 10.14
CA GLY A 163 -2.17 -1.84 10.53
C GLY A 163 -1.71 -3.08 9.77
N ALA A 164 -2.10 -4.26 10.27
CA ALA A 164 -1.90 -5.50 9.55
C ALA A 164 -2.95 -5.70 8.46
N PHE A 165 -2.56 -6.44 7.42
CA PHE A 165 -3.47 -6.83 6.34
C PHE A 165 -4.65 -7.65 6.86
N SER A 166 -5.85 -7.35 6.35
CA SER A 166 -7.04 -8.21 6.49
C SER A 166 -7.87 -8.11 5.20
N ILE A 167 -8.27 -9.27 4.66
CA ILE A 167 -9.11 -9.34 3.45
C ILE A 167 -10.49 -8.69 3.66
N ASN A 168 -10.96 -8.66 4.90
CA ASN A 168 -12.24 -8.01 5.23
C ASN A 168 -12.23 -6.50 4.97
N GLN A 169 -11.05 -5.91 4.80
CA GLN A 169 -10.85 -4.48 4.49
C GLN A 169 -10.20 -4.28 3.12
N LYS A 170 -10.45 -5.17 2.17
CA LYS A 170 -9.75 -5.19 0.88
C LYS A 170 -9.83 -3.89 0.06
N TYR A 171 -10.77 -3.00 0.33
CA TYR A 171 -10.85 -1.68 -0.31
C TYR A 171 -10.31 -0.53 0.54
N PHE A 172 -9.65 -0.85 1.66
CA PHE A 172 -8.90 0.10 2.46
C PHE A 172 -7.83 -0.62 3.29
N ILE A 173 -6.94 -1.33 2.61
CA ILE A 173 -5.86 -2.10 3.22
C ILE A 173 -4.86 -1.15 3.89
N PRO A 174 -4.51 -1.38 5.17
CA PRO A 174 -3.54 -0.57 5.87
C PRO A 174 -2.12 -0.75 5.31
N ARG A 175 -1.32 0.30 5.40
CA ARG A 175 0.12 0.28 5.08
C ARG A 175 0.90 1.05 6.14
N PHE A 176 2.15 0.69 6.35
CA PHE A 176 3.07 1.47 7.18
C PHE A 176 3.90 2.39 6.30
N PRO A 177 3.58 3.69 6.21
CA PRO A 177 4.40 4.62 5.44
C PRO A 177 5.79 4.76 6.06
N LEU A 178 6.82 4.73 5.21
CA LEU A 178 8.22 4.86 5.56
C LEU A 178 8.82 6.02 4.77
N ASN A 179 9.44 6.95 5.46
CA ASN A 179 10.17 8.08 4.88
C ASN A 179 11.30 8.50 5.83
N GLU A 180 12.01 9.57 5.52
CA GLU A 180 13.14 10.05 6.33
C GLU A 180 12.76 10.31 7.80
N ASN A 181 11.53 10.79 8.07
CA ASN A 181 11.03 11.07 9.41
C ASN A 181 10.46 9.83 10.11
N TYR A 182 9.86 8.92 9.33
CA TYR A 182 9.19 7.70 9.80
C TYR A 182 9.89 6.42 9.34
N GLY A 183 11.20 6.48 9.06
CA GLY A 183 12.00 5.35 8.55
C GLY A 183 12.97 4.78 9.59
N SER A 184 12.75 4.93 10.90
CA SER A 184 13.61 4.30 11.88
C SER A 184 13.48 2.78 11.86
N ILE A 185 14.56 2.07 12.23
CA ILE A 185 14.53 0.61 12.34
C ILE A 185 13.51 0.12 13.38
N ASN A 186 13.24 0.91 14.41
CA ASN A 186 12.22 0.58 15.41
C ASN A 186 10.83 0.57 14.78
N ARG A 187 10.52 1.49 13.87
CA ARG A 187 9.25 1.48 13.15
C ARG A 187 9.07 0.22 12.29
N ILE A 188 10.13 -0.30 11.67
CA ILE A 188 10.08 -1.57 10.94
C ILE A 188 9.84 -2.74 11.91
N LYS A 189 10.49 -2.74 13.07
CA LYS A 189 10.24 -3.75 14.12
C LYS A 189 8.79 -3.74 14.58
N ASP A 190 8.24 -2.56 14.84
CA ASP A 190 6.85 -2.39 15.24
C ASP A 190 5.91 -2.86 14.11
N ALA A 191 6.12 -2.37 12.88
CA ALA A 191 5.33 -2.74 11.71
C ALA A 191 5.34 -4.24 11.41
N SER A 192 6.48 -4.90 11.62
CA SER A 192 6.65 -6.34 11.39
C SER A 192 6.10 -7.23 12.51
N SER A 193 5.70 -6.65 13.63
CA SER A 193 5.13 -7.35 14.79
C SER A 193 3.63 -7.20 14.94
N VAL A 194 2.97 -6.39 14.09
CA VAL A 194 1.52 -6.20 14.15
C VAL A 194 0.77 -7.47 13.75
N LEU A 195 -0.39 -7.64 14.36
CA LEU A 195 -1.25 -8.80 14.18
C LEU A 195 -2.59 -8.35 13.58
N PRO A 196 -3.17 -9.12 12.64
CA PRO A 196 -4.47 -8.80 12.09
C PRO A 196 -5.56 -8.98 13.14
N PHE A 197 -6.54 -8.07 13.15
CA PHE A 197 -7.74 -8.24 13.93
C PHE A 197 -8.82 -8.91 13.09
N ASN A 198 -9.40 -9.98 13.63
CA ASN A 198 -10.59 -10.62 13.09
C ASN A 198 -11.81 -10.21 13.91
N ASN A 199 -12.97 -10.11 13.26
CA ASN A 199 -14.27 -9.88 13.93
C ASN A 199 -14.27 -8.63 14.84
N VAL A 200 -13.94 -7.46 14.30
CA VAL A 200 -14.09 -6.18 15.02
C VAL A 200 -15.57 -5.84 15.15
N LEU A 201 -16.07 -5.75 16.37
CA LEU A 201 -17.42 -5.31 16.70
C LEU A 201 -17.36 -3.94 17.37
N ILE A 202 -18.08 -2.96 16.82
CA ILE A 202 -18.21 -1.61 17.40
C ILE A 202 -19.65 -1.43 17.86
N GLU A 203 -19.85 -1.18 19.15
CA GLU A 203 -21.16 -0.94 19.77
C GLU A 203 -21.18 0.42 20.50
N PRO A 204 -22.14 1.31 20.21
CA PRO A 204 -23.15 1.19 19.17
C PRO A 204 -22.53 1.37 17.77
N SER A 205 -23.20 0.86 16.75
CA SER A 205 -22.78 1.02 15.35
C SER A 205 -22.78 2.48 14.86
N ASN A 206 -23.47 3.36 15.61
CA ASN A 206 -23.43 4.81 15.42
C ASN A 206 -22.60 5.47 16.54
N PRO A 207 -21.37 5.92 16.29
CA PRO A 207 -20.49 6.51 17.30
C PRO A 207 -20.96 7.86 17.85
N TYR A 208 -21.97 8.50 17.24
CA TYR A 208 -22.53 9.76 17.71
C TYR A 208 -23.57 9.61 18.84
N GLN A 209 -23.93 8.39 19.22
CA GLN A 209 -24.93 8.15 20.27
C GLN A 209 -24.34 7.93 21.67
N SER A 210 -23.13 7.41 21.75
CA SER A 210 -22.38 7.21 23.00
C SER A 210 -20.92 6.86 22.69
N GLU A 211 -20.05 6.86 23.68
CA GLU A 211 -18.67 6.34 23.52
C GLU A 211 -18.70 4.89 23.03
N PRO A 212 -18.01 4.58 21.92
CA PRO A 212 -18.05 3.24 21.35
C PRO A 212 -17.29 2.24 22.23
N ILE A 213 -17.89 1.08 22.44
CA ILE A 213 -17.17 -0.09 22.95
C ILE A 213 -16.67 -0.88 21.74
N ILE A 214 -15.35 -0.99 21.62
CA ILE A 214 -14.71 -1.75 20.54
C ILE A 214 -14.32 -3.11 21.11
N ARG A 215 -14.87 -4.17 20.50
CA ARG A 215 -14.49 -5.56 20.79
C ARG A 215 -13.80 -6.13 19.57
N TYR A 216 -12.70 -6.82 19.75
CA TYR A 216 -11.96 -7.49 18.69
C TYR A 216 -11.54 -8.89 19.15
N ALA A 217 -11.44 -9.78 18.18
CA ALA A 217 -10.88 -11.11 18.38
C ALA A 217 -9.54 -11.20 17.65
N LEU A 218 -8.58 -11.83 18.31
CA LEU A 218 -7.30 -12.21 17.71
C LEU A 218 -7.36 -13.72 17.45
N ASP A 219 -7.15 -14.10 16.20
CA ASP A 219 -7.31 -15.49 15.76
C ASP A 219 -5.96 -16.21 15.74
N PHE A 220 -5.37 -16.43 16.93
CA PHE A 220 -4.14 -17.24 17.05
C PHE A 220 -4.04 -17.90 18.41
N ASN A 221 -3.38 -19.07 18.38
CA ASN A 221 -3.05 -19.88 19.56
C ASN A 221 -1.71 -19.43 20.20
N GLU A 222 -1.37 -18.15 20.21
CA GLU A 222 -0.14 -17.63 20.79
C GLU A 222 -0.44 -16.88 22.10
N ASP A 223 0.54 -16.84 23.00
CA ASP A 223 0.42 -16.15 24.28
C ASP A 223 0.14 -14.65 24.07
N SER A 224 -1.04 -14.23 24.48
CA SER A 224 -1.51 -12.84 24.36
C SER A 224 -1.00 -11.92 25.48
N SER A 225 -0.19 -12.42 26.40
CA SER A 225 0.28 -11.65 27.58
C SER A 225 1.11 -10.41 27.25
N ASN A 226 1.65 -10.32 26.03
CA ASN A 226 2.51 -9.23 25.57
C ASN A 226 1.88 -8.37 24.45
N ILE A 227 0.56 -8.41 24.27
CA ILE A 227 -0.12 -7.61 23.28
C ILE A 227 -0.40 -6.21 23.83
N ASN A 228 0.11 -5.19 23.15
CA ASN A 228 -0.20 -3.79 23.41
C ASN A 228 -1.16 -3.26 22.35
N CYS A 229 -2.27 -2.66 22.77
CA CYS A 229 -3.20 -1.98 21.88
C CYS A 229 -2.86 -0.49 21.85
N PHE A 230 -2.65 0.05 20.65
CA PHE A 230 -2.49 1.48 20.43
C PHE A 230 -3.77 2.00 19.76
N ILE A 231 -4.40 2.99 20.39
CA ILE A 231 -5.52 3.74 19.80
C ILE A 231 -4.94 5.09 19.37
N SER A 232 -5.02 5.39 18.09
CA SER A 232 -4.62 6.68 17.50
C SER A 232 -5.82 7.49 17.06
#